data_bd07bac9c997989e92f3b1479065d3e4
#
_entry.id   bd07bac9c997989e92f3b1479065d3e4
#
_cell.length_a   1.000
_cell.length_b   1.000
_cell.length_c   1.000
_cell.angle_alpha   90.00
_cell.angle_beta   90.00
_cell.angle_gamma   90.00
#
_symmetry.space_group_name_H-M   'P 1'
#
loop_
_entity.id
_entity.type
_entity.pdbx_description
1 polymer ?
#
loop_
_entity_poly.entity_id
_entity_poly.type
_entity_poly.pdbx_seq_one_letter_code
_entity_poly.pdbx_strand_id
1 'polypeptide(L)'
;GTLAAKRASNPIDKNREVPTIGAQHAPNLAALLAPQGIVATAPPKDLDAAIRSQDVDVALRISEEFDGDWREGRPALVEIIMDSTRRDAEIPSRRLQMALGGYSQQVASLRLLARGLDASVAPPLNVATQDLATAEAKRGVMLAFILPYFLILTAFLGGAALILDATAGERERQSLEPLLSTPASRGAIVSGKIGAACLLGLATLLL
;
A
#
# COMPACT_ATOMS: atom_id res chain seq x y z
N GLY A 1 20.34 -28.19 9.48
CA GLY A 1 19.62 -26.99 9.95
C GLY A 1 19.78 -25.76 9.06
N THR A 2 20.67 -25.78 8.04
CA THR A 2 21.02 -24.58 7.25
C THR A 2 20.27 -24.44 5.91
N LEU A 3 19.61 -25.48 5.42
CA LEU A 3 18.87 -25.45 4.16
C LEU A 3 17.45 -24.88 4.29
N ALA A 4 16.81 -25.04 5.44
CA ALA A 4 15.48 -24.47 5.70
C ALA A 4 15.53 -22.93 5.87
N ALA A 5 16.58 -22.42 6.53
CA ALA A 5 16.78 -20.98 6.71
C ALA A 5 17.12 -20.24 5.40
N LYS A 6 17.74 -20.93 4.43
CA LYS A 6 18.11 -20.34 3.14
C LYS A 6 16.93 -20.29 2.14
N ARG A 7 15.89 -21.12 2.33
CA ARG A 7 14.65 -21.07 1.53
C ARG A 7 13.77 -19.86 1.89
N ALA A 8 13.84 -19.39 3.14
CA ALA A 8 13.08 -18.21 3.59
C ALA A 8 13.58 -16.86 3.04
N SER A 9 14.69 -16.85 2.30
CA SER A 9 15.31 -15.59 1.81
C SER A 9 15.06 -15.26 0.34
N ASN A 10 14.30 -16.09 -0.38
CA ASN A 10 14.00 -15.80 -1.79
C ASN A 10 12.64 -15.07 -1.88
N PRO A 11 12.59 -13.78 -2.33
CA PRO A 11 11.35 -13.01 -2.35
C PRO A 11 10.23 -13.64 -3.20
N ILE A 12 10.60 -14.52 -4.15
CA ILE A 12 9.63 -15.25 -5.00
C ILE A 12 8.97 -16.39 -4.20
N ASP A 13 9.69 -17.02 -3.27
CA ASP A 13 9.14 -18.10 -2.44
C ASP A 13 8.33 -17.55 -1.25
N LYS A 14 8.70 -16.40 -0.70
CA LYS A 14 7.93 -15.71 0.34
C LYS A 14 6.48 -15.40 -0.10
N ASN A 15 6.27 -15.09 -1.37
CA ASN A 15 4.94 -14.80 -1.93
C ASN A 15 4.06 -16.05 -2.14
N ARG A 16 4.58 -17.25 -1.91
CA ARG A 16 3.86 -18.53 -2.03
C ARG A 16 3.45 -19.12 -0.70
N GLU A 17 4.22 -18.86 0.35
CA GLU A 17 3.97 -19.39 1.68
C GLU A 17 3.08 -18.43 2.48
N VAL A 18 1.91 -18.90 2.88
CA VAL A 18 0.95 -18.12 3.68
C VAL A 18 0.75 -18.81 5.02
N PRO A 19 1.26 -18.22 6.12
CA PRO A 19 0.97 -18.72 7.46
C PRO A 19 -0.53 -18.77 7.71
N THR A 20 -1.04 -19.92 8.12
CA THR A 20 -2.48 -20.16 8.27
C THR A 20 -2.78 -20.63 9.68
N ILE A 21 -3.56 -19.85 10.43
CA ILE A 21 -4.14 -20.23 11.73
C ILE A 21 -5.46 -20.95 11.48
N GLY A 22 -5.69 -22.05 12.18
CA GLY A 22 -6.95 -22.79 12.11
C GLY A 22 -7.07 -23.67 10.85
N ALA A 23 -5.96 -24.04 10.20
CA ALA A 23 -5.95 -24.89 9.02
C ALA A 23 -6.66 -26.22 9.21
N GLN A 24 -6.69 -26.74 10.45
CA GLN A 24 -7.41 -27.97 10.84
C GLN A 24 -8.92 -27.85 10.65
N HIS A 25 -9.50 -26.66 10.72
CA HIS A 25 -10.94 -26.42 10.55
C HIS A 25 -11.38 -26.41 9.09
N ALA A 26 -10.43 -26.26 8.14
CA ALA A 26 -10.73 -26.25 6.71
C ALA A 26 -9.65 -27.01 5.90
N PRO A 27 -9.54 -28.34 6.04
CA PRO A 27 -8.49 -29.13 5.38
C PRO A 27 -8.55 -29.04 3.85
N ASN A 28 -9.74 -28.91 3.27
CA ASN A 28 -9.95 -28.78 1.84
C ASN A 28 -9.54 -27.42 1.28
N LEU A 29 -9.50 -26.38 2.11
CA LEU A 29 -9.13 -25.03 1.67
C LEU A 29 -7.65 -24.97 1.29
N ALA A 30 -6.77 -25.61 2.07
CA ALA A 30 -5.34 -25.67 1.76
C ALA A 30 -5.06 -26.40 0.44
N ALA A 31 -5.75 -27.51 0.19
CA ALA A 31 -5.64 -28.26 -1.07
C ALA A 31 -6.10 -27.45 -2.29
N LEU A 32 -7.05 -26.55 -2.08
CA LEU A 32 -7.61 -25.71 -3.12
C LEU A 32 -6.75 -24.48 -3.44
N LEU A 33 -6.06 -23.94 -2.46
CA LEU A 33 -5.16 -22.80 -2.63
C LEU A 33 -3.83 -23.21 -3.30
N ALA A 34 -3.41 -24.47 -3.14
CA ALA A 34 -2.18 -25.00 -3.71
C ALA A 34 -2.08 -24.85 -5.25
N PRO A 35 -3.09 -25.16 -6.07
CA PRO A 35 -3.03 -24.95 -7.53
C PRO A 35 -2.88 -23.49 -7.95
N GLN A 36 -3.23 -22.56 -7.08
CA GLN A 36 -3.08 -21.11 -7.31
C GLN A 36 -1.71 -20.59 -6.85
N GLY A 37 -0.80 -21.50 -6.46
CA GLY A 37 0.53 -21.17 -6.00
C GLY A 37 0.58 -20.65 -4.56
N ILE A 38 -0.48 -20.85 -3.77
CA ILE A 38 -0.57 -20.46 -2.37
C ILE A 38 -0.39 -21.70 -1.50
N VAL A 39 0.70 -21.73 -0.72
CA VAL A 39 1.02 -22.85 0.17
C VAL A 39 0.73 -22.43 1.61
N ALA A 40 -0.24 -23.10 2.24
CA ALA A 40 -0.51 -22.93 3.66
C ALA A 40 0.66 -23.47 4.49
N THR A 41 1.22 -22.65 5.37
CA THR A 41 2.30 -23.00 6.29
C THR A 41 1.88 -22.85 7.74
N ALA A 42 2.62 -23.50 8.65
CA ALA A 42 2.37 -23.32 10.07
C ALA A 42 2.62 -21.86 10.49
N PRO A 43 1.73 -21.28 11.31
CA PRO A 43 1.88 -19.92 11.78
C PRO A 43 3.05 -19.81 12.77
N PRO A 44 3.77 -18.66 12.81
CA PRO A 44 4.72 -18.36 13.87
C PRO A 44 3.99 -18.23 15.22
N LYS A 45 4.74 -18.32 16.33
CA LYS A 45 4.18 -18.25 17.70
C LYS A 45 3.42 -16.95 17.96
N ASP A 46 3.89 -15.84 17.42
CA ASP A 46 3.23 -14.54 17.47
C ASP A 46 3.13 -14.01 16.02
N LEU A 47 1.97 -14.22 15.41
CA LEU A 47 1.71 -13.83 14.04
C LEU A 47 1.64 -12.31 13.88
N ASP A 48 1.02 -11.61 14.84
CA ASP A 48 0.85 -10.18 14.79
C ASP A 48 2.19 -9.46 14.90
N ALA A 49 3.10 -9.98 15.75
CA ALA A 49 4.47 -9.49 15.82
C ALA A 49 5.24 -9.75 14.52
N ALA A 50 5.10 -10.95 13.92
CA ALA A 50 5.77 -11.30 12.67
C ALA A 50 5.31 -10.43 11.48
N ILE A 51 4.05 -10.05 11.44
CA ILE A 51 3.54 -9.11 10.41
C ILE A 51 4.09 -7.69 10.65
N ARG A 52 4.12 -7.23 11.90
CA ARG A 52 4.68 -5.92 12.24
C ARG A 52 6.20 -5.84 12.03
N SER A 53 6.94 -6.93 12.29
CA SER A 53 8.40 -7.01 12.05
C SER A 53 8.77 -7.24 10.59
N GLN A 54 7.79 -7.40 9.70
CA GLN A 54 7.97 -7.62 8.26
C GLN A 54 8.54 -8.99 7.89
N ASP A 55 8.47 -9.97 8.79
CA ASP A 55 8.86 -11.35 8.51
C ASP A 55 7.78 -12.08 7.70
N VAL A 56 6.52 -11.67 7.88
CA VAL A 56 5.34 -12.16 7.17
C VAL A 56 4.59 -11.00 6.54
N ASP A 57 4.27 -11.09 5.24
CA ASP A 57 3.55 -10.04 4.52
C ASP A 57 2.02 -10.17 4.67
N VAL A 58 1.52 -11.41 4.61
CA VAL A 58 0.10 -11.74 4.69
C VAL A 58 -0.08 -13.09 5.37
N ALA A 59 -1.11 -13.23 6.18
CA ALA A 59 -1.49 -14.47 6.81
C ALA A 59 -3.01 -14.73 6.70
N LEU A 60 -3.40 -15.99 6.91
CA LEU A 60 -4.79 -16.42 6.87
C LEU A 60 -5.21 -16.91 8.25
N ARG A 61 -6.39 -16.51 8.70
CA ARG A 61 -7.05 -17.04 9.90
C ARG A 61 -8.37 -17.65 9.52
N ILE A 62 -8.56 -18.89 9.89
CA ILE A 62 -9.79 -19.64 9.68
C ILE A 62 -10.49 -19.74 11.03
N SER A 63 -11.77 -19.34 11.09
CA SER A 63 -12.56 -19.41 12.32
C SER A 63 -12.70 -20.84 12.83
N GLU A 64 -12.76 -21.02 14.14
CA GLU A 64 -13.05 -22.32 14.76
C GLU A 64 -14.45 -22.83 14.39
N GLU A 65 -15.37 -21.93 14.09
CA GLU A 65 -16.75 -22.23 13.70
C GLU A 65 -16.86 -22.60 12.20
N PHE A 66 -15.77 -22.50 11.45
CA PHE A 66 -15.76 -22.71 9.98
C PHE A 66 -16.41 -24.01 9.56
N ASP A 67 -16.05 -25.13 10.19
CA ASP A 67 -16.56 -26.46 9.82
C ASP A 67 -18.09 -26.58 10.10
N GLY A 68 -18.57 -26.03 11.20
CA GLY A 68 -20.00 -25.96 11.53
C GLY A 68 -20.79 -25.13 10.53
N ASP A 69 -20.35 -23.90 10.26
CA ASP A 69 -21.01 -22.99 9.32
C ASP A 69 -20.99 -23.56 7.89
N TRP A 70 -19.86 -24.18 7.52
CA TRP A 70 -19.72 -24.78 6.21
C TRP A 70 -20.69 -25.93 5.98
N ARG A 71 -20.89 -26.84 6.97
CA ARG A 71 -21.82 -27.98 6.89
C ARG A 71 -23.26 -27.51 6.91
N GLU A 72 -23.60 -26.50 7.69
CA GLU A 72 -24.95 -25.95 7.77
C GLU A 72 -25.32 -25.05 6.59
N GLY A 73 -24.35 -24.79 5.69
CA GLY A 73 -24.56 -23.94 4.52
C GLY A 73 -24.57 -22.45 4.82
N ARG A 74 -24.11 -22.06 6.03
CA ARG A 74 -23.89 -20.66 6.39
C ARG A 74 -22.59 -20.13 5.82
N PRO A 75 -22.42 -18.80 5.70
CA PRO A 75 -21.14 -18.19 5.30
C PRO A 75 -20.08 -18.45 6.38
N ALA A 76 -19.04 -19.20 6.04
CA ALA A 76 -17.92 -19.49 6.92
C ALA A 76 -16.89 -18.35 6.89
N LEU A 77 -16.38 -17.93 8.05
CA LEU A 77 -15.49 -16.80 8.19
C LEU A 77 -14.02 -17.20 7.93
N VAL A 78 -13.39 -16.46 7.04
CA VAL A 78 -11.93 -16.50 6.78
C VAL A 78 -11.41 -15.07 6.79
N GLU A 79 -10.40 -14.82 7.61
CA GLU A 79 -9.79 -13.50 7.75
C GLU A 79 -8.41 -13.46 7.07
N ILE A 80 -8.16 -12.44 6.29
CA ILE A 80 -6.84 -12.11 5.74
C ILE A 80 -6.21 -11.06 6.66
N ILE A 81 -5.07 -11.38 7.25
CA ILE A 81 -4.34 -10.52 8.18
C ILE A 81 -3.15 -9.92 7.45
N MET A 82 -3.06 -8.60 7.42
CA MET A 82 -1.99 -7.87 6.75
C MET A 82 -1.74 -6.50 7.38
N ASP A 83 -0.63 -5.86 7.00
CA ASP A 83 -0.36 -4.45 7.27
C ASP A 83 -0.54 -3.64 5.97
N SER A 84 -1.60 -2.82 5.89
CA SER A 84 -1.96 -2.03 4.71
C SER A 84 -1.00 -0.88 4.40
N THR A 85 -0.10 -0.54 5.30
CA THR A 85 0.94 0.48 5.06
C THR A 85 2.08 -0.05 4.19
N ARG A 86 2.12 -1.38 3.96
CA ARG A 86 3.18 -2.07 3.23
C ARG A 86 2.74 -2.42 1.81
N ARG A 87 3.52 -1.96 0.84
CA ARG A 87 3.29 -2.28 -0.59
C ARG A 87 3.47 -3.76 -0.89
N ASP A 88 4.37 -4.42 -0.18
CA ASP A 88 4.66 -5.85 -0.38
C ASP A 88 3.50 -6.76 0.03
N ALA A 89 2.64 -6.32 0.96
CA ALA A 89 1.45 -7.04 1.39
C ALA A 89 0.27 -6.93 0.40
N GLU A 90 0.26 -5.92 -0.48
CA GLU A 90 -0.87 -5.64 -1.37
C GLU A 90 -1.10 -6.76 -2.40
N ILE A 91 -0.04 -7.19 -3.08
CA ILE A 91 -0.15 -8.22 -4.13
C ILE A 91 -0.54 -9.59 -3.56
N PRO A 92 0.10 -10.11 -2.49
CA PRO A 92 -0.31 -11.37 -1.85
C PRO A 92 -1.74 -11.32 -1.30
N SER A 93 -2.13 -10.22 -0.65
CA SER A 93 -3.48 -10.04 -0.12
C SER A 93 -4.54 -10.09 -1.23
N ARG A 94 -4.31 -9.36 -2.33
CA ARG A 94 -5.22 -9.37 -3.48
C ARG A 94 -5.33 -10.74 -4.13
N ARG A 95 -4.23 -11.50 -4.22
CA ARG A 95 -4.25 -12.90 -4.70
C ARG A 95 -5.12 -13.77 -3.80
N LEU A 96 -4.95 -13.70 -2.49
CA LEU A 96 -5.76 -14.45 -1.53
C LEU A 96 -7.24 -14.09 -1.64
N GLN A 97 -7.57 -12.82 -1.74
CA GLN A 97 -8.96 -12.37 -1.93
C GLN A 97 -9.57 -12.93 -3.21
N MET A 98 -8.85 -12.89 -4.33
CA MET A 98 -9.32 -13.44 -5.60
C MET A 98 -9.47 -14.96 -5.54
N ALA A 99 -8.52 -15.67 -4.93
CA ALA A 99 -8.56 -17.11 -4.76
C ALA A 99 -9.74 -17.56 -3.92
N LEU A 100 -9.93 -16.94 -2.76
CA LEU A 100 -11.05 -17.22 -1.85
C LEU A 100 -12.40 -16.82 -2.46
N GLY A 101 -12.44 -15.68 -3.16
CA GLY A 101 -13.65 -15.21 -3.86
C GLY A 101 -14.07 -16.16 -4.98
N GLY A 102 -13.13 -16.60 -5.82
CA GLY A 102 -13.38 -17.57 -6.89
C GLY A 102 -13.90 -18.89 -6.34
N TYR A 103 -13.29 -19.41 -5.27
CA TYR A 103 -13.77 -20.62 -4.60
C TYR A 103 -15.17 -20.44 -4.01
N SER A 104 -15.39 -19.33 -3.34
CA SER A 104 -16.69 -19.00 -2.76
C SER A 104 -17.78 -19.03 -3.82
N GLN A 105 -17.55 -18.42 -4.98
CA GLN A 105 -18.50 -18.43 -6.10
C GLN A 105 -18.72 -19.84 -6.67
N GLN A 106 -17.65 -20.62 -6.84
CA GLN A 106 -17.75 -21.98 -7.35
C GLN A 106 -18.57 -22.87 -6.42
N VAL A 107 -18.32 -22.81 -5.11
CA VAL A 107 -19.11 -23.59 -4.13
C VAL A 107 -20.55 -23.07 -4.04
N ALA A 108 -20.75 -21.75 -4.11
CA ALA A 108 -22.10 -21.19 -4.14
C ALA A 108 -22.91 -21.75 -5.31
N SER A 109 -22.36 -21.72 -6.54
CA SER A 109 -23.04 -22.25 -7.71
C SER A 109 -23.39 -23.74 -7.57
N LEU A 110 -22.46 -24.56 -7.06
CA LEU A 110 -22.71 -25.99 -6.83
C LEU A 110 -23.80 -26.25 -5.79
N ARG A 111 -23.81 -25.48 -4.68
CA ARG A 111 -24.83 -25.60 -3.63
C ARG A 111 -26.21 -25.19 -4.14
N LEU A 112 -26.28 -24.18 -4.99
CA LEU A 112 -27.54 -23.70 -5.57
C LEU A 112 -28.10 -24.69 -6.58
N LEU A 113 -27.25 -25.20 -7.48
CA LEU A 113 -27.64 -26.27 -8.41
C LEU A 113 -28.18 -27.50 -7.68
N ALA A 114 -27.53 -27.91 -6.57
CA ALA A 114 -27.99 -29.02 -5.78
C ALA A 114 -29.35 -28.79 -5.09
N ARG A 115 -29.76 -27.53 -4.87
CA ARG A 115 -31.04 -27.14 -4.27
C ARG A 115 -32.07 -26.67 -5.27
N GLY A 116 -31.76 -26.66 -6.57
CA GLY A 116 -32.65 -26.17 -7.64
C GLY A 116 -32.94 -24.67 -7.58
N LEU A 117 -32.03 -23.89 -6.96
CA LEU A 117 -32.15 -22.45 -6.78
C LEU A 117 -31.22 -21.68 -7.74
N ASP A 118 -31.56 -20.43 -8.05
CA ASP A 118 -30.74 -19.54 -8.87
C ASP A 118 -29.46 -19.10 -8.18
N ALA A 119 -28.42 -18.82 -8.98
CA ALA A 119 -27.07 -18.50 -8.53
C ALA A 119 -26.90 -17.14 -7.82
N SER A 120 -27.98 -16.40 -7.61
CA SER A 120 -27.97 -15.06 -6.98
C SER A 120 -27.95 -15.05 -5.44
N VAL A 121 -27.93 -16.22 -4.79
CA VAL A 121 -27.94 -16.34 -3.32
C VAL A 121 -26.54 -16.21 -2.74
N ALA A 122 -26.45 -15.60 -1.55
CA ALA A 122 -25.24 -15.14 -0.86
C ALA A 122 -24.01 -16.10 -0.89
N PRO A 123 -22.80 -15.56 -1.01
CA PRO A 123 -21.57 -16.35 -1.08
C PRO A 123 -21.34 -17.14 0.23
N PRO A 124 -20.83 -18.39 0.16
CA PRO A 124 -20.63 -19.26 1.34
C PRO A 124 -19.41 -18.88 2.21
N LEU A 125 -18.57 -17.96 1.74
CA LEU A 125 -17.45 -17.44 2.50
C LEU A 125 -17.68 -15.97 2.81
N ASN A 126 -17.47 -15.59 4.07
CA ASN A 126 -17.28 -14.22 4.49
C ASN A 126 -15.77 -13.98 4.63
N VAL A 127 -15.21 -13.24 3.65
CA VAL A 127 -13.78 -12.89 3.65
C VAL A 127 -13.64 -11.50 4.26
N ALA A 128 -13.20 -11.44 5.51
CA ALA A 128 -12.85 -10.21 6.18
C ALA A 128 -11.34 -9.94 6.04
N THR A 129 -10.98 -8.67 5.95
CA THR A 129 -9.57 -8.24 5.98
C THR A 129 -9.30 -7.55 7.30
N GLN A 130 -8.41 -8.11 8.10
CA GLN A 130 -7.91 -7.49 9.32
C GLN A 130 -6.65 -6.71 9.00
N ASP A 131 -6.74 -5.38 9.11
CA ASP A 131 -5.61 -4.49 8.89
C ASP A 131 -4.92 -4.19 10.24
N LEU A 132 -3.68 -4.64 10.38
CA LEU A 132 -2.85 -4.44 11.57
C LEU A 132 -2.04 -3.13 11.52
N ALA A 133 -2.23 -2.30 10.49
CA ALA A 133 -1.55 -1.01 10.39
C ALA A 133 -1.95 -0.09 11.55
N THR A 134 -0.97 0.45 12.24
CA THR A 134 -1.22 1.41 13.32
C THR A 134 -1.74 2.73 12.77
N ALA A 135 -2.49 3.47 13.58
CA ALA A 135 -2.99 4.79 13.19
C ALA A 135 -1.85 5.77 12.85
N GLU A 136 -0.71 5.64 13.54
CA GLU A 136 0.50 6.44 13.27
C GLU A 136 1.13 6.06 11.93
N ALA A 137 1.23 4.76 11.62
CA ALA A 137 1.75 4.29 10.33
C ALA A 137 0.87 4.79 9.16
N LYS A 138 -0.45 4.74 9.30
CA LYS A 138 -1.39 5.27 8.31
C LYS A 138 -1.24 6.78 8.11
N ARG A 139 -1.10 7.54 9.21
CA ARG A 139 -0.81 8.99 9.14
C ARG A 139 0.53 9.26 8.48
N GLY A 140 1.56 8.47 8.79
CA GLY A 140 2.87 8.58 8.16
C GLY A 140 2.81 8.41 6.64
N VAL A 141 2.11 7.39 6.15
CA VAL A 141 1.89 7.18 4.72
C VAL A 141 1.14 8.35 4.08
N MET A 142 0.07 8.84 4.73
CA MET A 142 -0.70 9.99 4.25
C MET A 142 0.18 11.26 4.15
N LEU A 143 0.98 11.54 5.18
CA LEU A 143 1.90 12.68 5.18
C LEU A 143 2.98 12.54 4.10
N ALA A 144 3.54 11.33 3.91
CA ALA A 144 4.53 11.07 2.87
C ALA A 144 4.01 11.32 1.45
N PHE A 145 2.70 11.17 1.22
CA PHE A 145 2.08 11.53 -0.05
C PHE A 145 1.80 13.04 -0.17
N ILE A 146 1.28 13.67 0.87
CA ILE A 146 0.81 15.06 0.84
C ILE A 146 1.99 16.04 0.92
N LEU A 147 2.98 15.77 1.77
CA LEU A 147 4.07 16.69 2.07
C LEU A 147 4.89 17.11 0.84
N PRO A 148 5.29 16.21 -0.10
CA PRO A 148 6.00 16.60 -1.31
C PRO A 148 5.22 17.57 -2.19
N TYR A 149 3.89 17.41 -2.29
CA TYR A 149 3.04 18.31 -3.06
C TYR A 149 3.01 19.71 -2.47
N PHE A 150 2.88 19.80 -1.14
CA PHE A 150 2.92 21.09 -0.45
C PHE A 150 4.29 21.77 -0.58
N LEU A 151 5.38 21.02 -0.48
CA LEU A 151 6.73 21.55 -0.66
C LEU A 151 6.95 22.09 -2.07
N ILE A 152 6.54 21.35 -3.10
CA ILE A 152 6.63 21.79 -4.49
C ILE A 152 5.77 23.03 -4.71
N LEU A 153 4.54 23.06 -4.21
CA LEU A 153 3.62 24.18 -4.34
C LEU A 153 4.17 25.42 -3.66
N THR A 154 4.70 25.31 -2.44
CA THR A 154 5.29 26.41 -1.68
C THR A 154 6.54 26.95 -2.40
N ALA A 155 7.42 26.09 -2.89
CA ALA A 155 8.59 26.48 -3.66
C ALA A 155 8.22 27.21 -4.95
N PHE A 156 7.18 26.74 -5.64
CA PHE A 156 6.70 27.37 -6.86
C PHE A 156 6.09 28.73 -6.61
N LEU A 157 5.20 28.86 -5.61
CA LEU A 157 4.55 30.12 -5.27
C LEU A 157 5.55 31.15 -4.76
N GLY A 158 6.49 30.74 -3.89
CA GLY A 158 7.55 31.62 -3.39
C GLY A 158 8.49 32.10 -4.48
N GLY A 159 8.92 31.20 -5.36
CA GLY A 159 9.76 31.52 -6.51
C GLY A 159 9.07 32.43 -7.53
N ALA A 160 7.80 32.16 -7.84
CA ALA A 160 7.02 32.98 -8.76
C ALA A 160 6.79 34.41 -8.23
N ALA A 161 6.47 34.55 -6.95
CA ALA A 161 6.30 35.85 -6.31
C ALA A 161 7.58 36.68 -6.39
N LEU A 162 8.72 36.07 -6.11
CA LEU A 162 10.02 36.73 -6.18
C LEU A 162 10.40 37.15 -7.61
N ILE A 163 10.17 36.29 -8.60
CA ILE A 163 10.44 36.60 -10.00
C ILE A 163 9.56 37.75 -10.47
N LEU A 164 8.28 37.76 -10.08
CA LEU A 164 7.35 38.85 -10.41
C LEU A 164 7.78 40.18 -9.78
N ASP A 165 8.16 40.17 -8.49
CA ASP A 165 8.63 41.39 -7.82
C ASP A 165 9.97 41.88 -8.41
N ALA A 166 10.90 40.97 -8.71
CA ALA A 166 12.20 41.30 -9.30
C ALA A 166 12.11 41.74 -10.76
N THR A 167 11.02 41.51 -11.46
CA THR A 167 10.88 41.91 -12.88
C THR A 167 9.87 43.04 -13.04
N ALA A 168 8.65 42.90 -12.51
CA ALA A 168 7.61 43.90 -12.61
C ALA A 168 7.81 45.06 -11.60
N GLY A 169 8.26 44.75 -10.37
CA GLY A 169 8.53 45.76 -9.36
C GLY A 169 9.67 46.70 -9.70
N GLU A 170 10.73 46.23 -10.35
CA GLU A 170 11.82 47.09 -10.82
C GLU A 170 11.39 48.00 -11.97
N ARG A 171 10.48 47.56 -12.82
CA ARG A 171 9.91 48.39 -13.90
C ARG A 171 8.99 49.49 -13.34
N GLU A 172 8.22 49.16 -12.31
CA GLU A 172 7.33 50.09 -11.66
C GLU A 172 8.08 51.13 -10.81
N ARG A 173 9.20 50.76 -10.21
CA ARG A 173 10.10 51.64 -9.43
C ARG A 173 11.10 52.42 -10.28
N GLN A 174 11.05 52.32 -11.61
CA GLN A 174 12.01 52.96 -12.59
C GLN A 174 13.47 52.69 -12.27
N SER A 175 13.78 51.59 -11.58
CA SER A 175 15.15 51.18 -11.22
C SER A 175 15.88 50.43 -12.34
N LEU A 176 15.23 50.14 -13.45
CA LEU A 176 15.80 49.47 -14.60
C LEU A 176 16.85 50.32 -15.34
N GLU A 177 16.66 51.66 -15.43
CA GLU A 177 17.57 52.56 -16.11
C GLU A 177 18.98 52.58 -15.46
N PRO A 178 19.11 52.73 -14.13
CA PRO A 178 20.40 52.67 -13.48
C PRO A 178 21.05 51.27 -13.61
N LEU A 179 20.26 50.20 -13.64
CA LEU A 179 20.79 48.84 -13.77
C LEU A 179 21.35 48.59 -15.18
N LEU A 180 20.73 49.14 -16.21
CA LEU A 180 21.18 49.02 -17.61
C LEU A 180 22.36 49.92 -17.96
N SER A 181 22.63 50.95 -17.16
CA SER A 181 23.80 51.81 -17.26
C SER A 181 25.07 51.23 -16.65
N THR A 182 24.95 50.09 -15.92
CA THR A 182 26.10 49.40 -15.35
C THR A 182 26.87 48.63 -16.43
N PRO A 183 28.20 48.44 -16.32
CA PRO A 183 28.99 47.69 -17.29
C PRO A 183 28.76 46.18 -17.29
N ALA A 184 27.74 45.69 -16.59
CA ALA A 184 27.37 44.28 -16.51
C ALA A 184 26.61 43.83 -17.78
N SER A 185 26.93 42.63 -18.29
CA SER A 185 26.20 42.08 -19.41
C SER A 185 24.76 41.74 -19.01
N ARG A 186 23.81 41.90 -19.93
CA ARG A 186 22.39 41.59 -19.71
C ARG A 186 22.18 40.13 -19.23
N GLY A 187 23.02 39.21 -19.75
CA GLY A 187 22.99 37.80 -19.30
C GLY A 187 23.42 37.64 -17.83
N ALA A 188 24.37 38.39 -17.33
CA ALA A 188 24.80 38.35 -15.94
C ALA A 188 23.70 38.86 -14.97
N ILE A 189 22.96 39.90 -15.40
CA ILE A 189 21.85 40.45 -14.61
C ILE A 189 20.71 39.40 -14.51
N VAL A 190 20.34 38.77 -15.60
CA VAL A 190 19.27 37.75 -15.64
C VAL A 190 19.67 36.50 -14.85
N SER A 191 20.89 36.01 -15.03
CA SER A 191 21.38 34.84 -14.30
C SER A 191 21.49 35.10 -12.80
N GLY A 192 21.87 36.30 -12.37
CA GLY A 192 21.89 36.72 -10.98
C GLY A 192 20.49 36.72 -10.34
N LYS A 193 19.47 37.20 -11.06
CA LYS A 193 18.08 37.15 -10.58
C LYS A 193 17.53 35.74 -10.47
N ILE A 194 17.80 34.89 -11.45
CA ILE A 194 17.43 33.47 -11.41
C ILE A 194 18.13 32.77 -10.24
N GLY A 195 19.44 33.02 -10.06
CA GLY A 195 20.18 32.46 -8.94
C GLY A 195 19.65 32.87 -7.58
N ALA A 196 19.30 34.16 -7.41
CA ALA A 196 18.68 34.66 -6.18
C ALA A 196 17.31 34.01 -5.91
N ALA A 197 16.47 33.86 -6.94
CA ALA A 197 15.17 33.20 -6.82
C ALA A 197 15.31 31.74 -6.43
N CYS A 198 16.26 31.02 -7.01
CA CYS A 198 16.54 29.62 -6.65
C CYS A 198 17.05 29.49 -5.22
N LEU A 199 17.93 30.35 -4.78
CA LEU A 199 18.47 30.35 -3.41
C LEU A 199 17.38 30.66 -2.38
N LEU A 200 16.52 31.62 -2.64
CA LEU A 200 15.40 31.94 -1.76
C LEU A 200 14.34 30.82 -1.74
N GLY A 201 14.05 30.23 -2.88
CA GLY A 201 13.17 29.06 -2.96
C GLY A 201 13.72 27.88 -2.16
N LEU A 202 15.04 27.63 -2.21
CA LEU A 202 15.71 26.62 -1.39
C LEU A 202 15.68 26.98 0.12
N ALA A 203 15.89 28.24 0.45
CA ALA A 203 15.84 28.69 1.84
C ALA A 203 14.43 28.56 2.47
N THR A 204 13.37 28.81 1.68
CA THR A 204 11.98 28.61 2.14
C THR A 204 11.60 27.14 2.31
N LEU A 205 12.32 26.21 1.68
CA LEU A 205 12.14 24.78 1.87
C LEU A 205 12.85 24.25 3.13
N LEU A 206 13.84 24.98 3.64
CA LEU A 206 14.63 24.60 4.82
C LEU A 206 14.10 25.19 6.14
N LEU A 207 13.18 26.15 6.07
CA LEU A 207 12.48 26.77 7.21
C LEU A 207 11.15 26.06 7.49
#